data_124e1bbad4096a828f5409967a2e5c12
#
_entry.id   124e1bbad4096a828f5409967a2e5c12
#
_cell.length_a   1.000
_cell.length_b   1.000
_cell.length_c   1.000
_cell.angle_alpha   90.00
_cell.angle_beta   90.00
_cell.angle_gamma   90.00
#
_symmetry.space_group_name_H-M   'P 1'
#
loop_
_entity.id
_entity.type
_entity.pdbx_description
1 polymer ?
#
loop_
_entity_poly.entity_id
_entity_poly.type
_entity_poly.pdbx_seq_one_letter_code
_entity_poly.pdbx_strand_id
1 'polypeptide(L)'
;FKAQEGKLAEMAEVFKASLGATRGFDGCIGLDVYVEESANTYTLIEEWESVAHYDAYLQWRIDTGIKEATASLIAGGWDNGVTIQRLGAKLDI
;
A
#
# COMPACT_ATOMS: atom_id res chain seq x y z
N PHE A 1 1.37 -5.39 3.49
CA PHE A 1 2.04 -4.65 4.58
C PHE A 1 1.96 -5.47 5.85
N LYS A 2 3.10 -6.00 6.29
CA LYS A 2 3.17 -6.66 7.58
C LYS A 2 3.46 -5.61 8.66
N ALA A 3 2.51 -5.43 9.57
CA ALA A 3 2.65 -4.46 10.64
C ALA A 3 3.67 -4.94 11.68
N GLN A 4 4.39 -4.00 12.27
CA GLN A 4 5.17 -4.24 13.48
C GLN A 4 4.20 -4.68 14.58
N GLU A 5 4.64 -5.59 15.45
CA GLU A 5 3.80 -6.07 16.55
C GLU A 5 3.28 -4.89 17.38
N GLY A 6 1.98 -4.89 17.64
CA GLY A 6 1.32 -3.82 18.38
C GLY A 6 1.01 -2.55 17.56
N LYS A 7 1.31 -2.53 16.26
CA LYS A 7 1.16 -1.33 15.42
C LYS A 7 0.01 -1.41 14.40
N LEU A 8 -0.81 -2.46 14.49
CA LEU A 8 -1.89 -2.66 13.52
C LEU A 8 -2.85 -1.46 13.48
N ALA A 9 -3.27 -0.97 14.64
CA ALA A 9 -4.18 0.17 14.73
C ALA A 9 -3.55 1.47 14.23
N GLU A 10 -2.27 1.71 14.52
CA GLU A 10 -1.57 2.90 14.03
C GLU A 10 -1.44 2.88 12.50
N MET A 11 -1.19 1.72 11.90
CA MET A 11 -1.17 1.60 10.45
C MET A 11 -2.52 1.92 9.82
N ALA A 12 -3.62 1.49 10.45
CA ALA A 12 -4.96 1.84 9.96
C ALA A 12 -5.15 3.36 9.92
N GLU A 13 -4.69 4.07 10.94
CA GLU A 13 -4.77 5.53 10.97
C GLU A 13 -3.91 6.17 9.87
N VAL A 14 -2.74 5.63 9.60
CA VAL A 14 -1.89 6.09 8.48
C VAL A 14 -2.62 5.91 7.16
N PHE A 15 -3.24 4.75 6.93
CA PHE A 15 -4.02 4.50 5.70
C PHE A 15 -5.19 5.46 5.57
N LYS A 16 -5.93 5.70 6.65
CA LYS A 16 -7.04 6.68 6.64
C LYS A 16 -6.56 8.08 6.24
N ALA A 17 -5.39 8.49 6.70
CA ALA A 17 -4.84 9.80 6.40
C ALA A 17 -4.24 9.90 4.99
N SER A 18 -3.73 8.80 4.43
CA SER A 18 -2.89 8.84 3.23
C SER A 18 -3.55 8.30 1.96
N LEU A 19 -4.50 7.36 2.07
CA LEU A 19 -5.02 6.68 0.87
C LEU A 19 -5.97 7.52 0.02
N GLY A 20 -6.48 8.64 0.56
CA GLY A 20 -7.20 9.61 -0.26
C GLY A 20 -6.35 10.16 -1.40
N ALA A 21 -5.07 10.44 -1.12
CA ALA A 21 -4.13 10.89 -2.15
C ALA A 21 -3.82 9.78 -3.17
N THR A 22 -3.79 8.53 -2.74
CA THR A 22 -3.64 7.38 -3.63
C THR A 22 -4.82 7.28 -4.59
N ARG A 23 -6.05 7.36 -4.05
CA ARG A 23 -7.27 7.28 -4.86
C ARG A 23 -7.40 8.42 -5.86
N GLY A 24 -6.86 9.59 -5.53
CA GLY A 24 -6.85 10.76 -6.41
C GLY A 24 -5.64 10.82 -7.35
N PHE A 25 -4.71 9.87 -7.28
CA PHE A 25 -3.53 9.89 -8.13
C PHE A 25 -3.87 9.48 -9.56
N ASP A 26 -3.18 10.09 -10.52
CA ASP A 26 -3.41 9.82 -11.94
C ASP A 26 -3.30 8.32 -12.24
N GLY A 27 -4.33 7.77 -12.84
CA GLY A 27 -4.42 6.37 -13.22
C GLY A 27 -4.97 5.42 -12.16
N CYS A 28 -5.24 5.88 -10.93
CA CYS A 28 -5.86 5.05 -9.93
C CYS A 28 -7.35 4.87 -10.21
N ILE A 29 -7.79 3.63 -10.43
CA ILE A 29 -9.20 3.29 -10.69
C ILE A 29 -9.90 2.96 -9.37
N GLY A 30 -9.22 2.24 -8.46
CA GLY A 30 -9.80 1.88 -7.18
C GLY A 30 -8.79 1.24 -6.26
N LEU A 31 -9.14 1.21 -4.97
CA LEU A 31 -8.31 0.65 -3.93
C LEU A 31 -9.19 0.20 -2.77
N ASP A 32 -8.98 -1.03 -2.33
CA ASP A 32 -9.61 -1.59 -1.14
C ASP A 32 -8.55 -2.09 -0.16
N VAL A 33 -8.82 -1.92 1.13
CA VAL A 33 -7.91 -2.34 2.21
C VAL A 33 -8.54 -3.49 2.97
N TYR A 34 -7.79 -4.57 3.12
CA TYR A 34 -8.18 -5.74 3.89
C TYR A 34 -7.20 -5.95 5.04
N VAL A 35 -7.70 -6.44 6.18
CA VAL A 35 -6.87 -6.75 7.33
C VAL A 35 -7.01 -8.23 7.68
N GLU A 36 -5.88 -8.87 7.97
CA GLU A 36 -5.83 -10.20 8.57
C GLU A 36 -5.16 -10.05 9.94
N GLU A 37 -5.98 -9.93 10.98
CA GLU A 37 -5.50 -9.63 12.33
C GLU A 37 -4.58 -10.71 12.88
N SER A 38 -4.92 -12.00 12.64
CA SER A 38 -4.09 -13.12 13.09
C SER A 38 -2.69 -13.13 12.47
N ALA A 39 -2.53 -12.55 11.29
CA ALA A 39 -1.24 -12.43 10.60
C ALA A 39 -0.61 -11.06 10.77
N ASN A 40 -1.28 -10.14 11.47
CA ASN A 40 -0.82 -8.77 11.66
C ASN A 40 -0.51 -8.07 10.33
N THR A 41 -1.36 -8.28 9.32
CA THR A 41 -1.08 -7.91 7.94
C THR A 41 -2.25 -7.17 7.31
N TYR A 42 -1.93 -6.12 6.56
CA TYR A 42 -2.87 -5.44 5.66
C TYR A 42 -2.56 -5.83 4.22
N THR A 43 -3.62 -6.06 3.45
CA THR A 43 -3.51 -6.27 2.00
C THR A 43 -4.31 -5.19 1.29
N LEU A 44 -3.67 -4.48 0.40
CA LEU A 44 -4.29 -3.47 -0.44
C LEU A 44 -4.46 -4.07 -1.83
N ILE A 45 -5.70 -4.11 -2.30
CA ILE A 45 -6.03 -4.54 -3.65
C ILE A 45 -6.31 -3.29 -4.46
N GLU A 46 -5.49 -3.03 -5.46
CA GLU A 46 -5.53 -1.80 -6.23
C GLU A 46 -5.74 -2.08 -7.71
N GLU A 47 -6.50 -1.21 -8.35
CA GLU A 47 -6.68 -1.24 -9.80
C GLU A 47 -6.18 0.08 -10.39
N TRP A 48 -5.33 -0.03 -11.42
CA TRP A 48 -4.70 1.10 -12.09
C TRP A 48 -4.89 1.00 -13.59
N GLU A 49 -4.90 2.13 -14.28
CA GLU A 49 -5.05 2.16 -15.73
C GLU A 49 -3.92 1.44 -16.45
N SER A 50 -2.70 1.47 -15.87
CA SER A 50 -1.55 0.72 -16.39
C SER A 50 -0.52 0.50 -15.28
N VAL A 51 0.41 -0.42 -15.50
CA VAL A 51 1.57 -0.62 -14.62
C VAL A 51 2.41 0.66 -14.51
N ALA A 52 2.54 1.39 -15.62
CA ALA A 52 3.29 2.64 -15.63
C ALA A 52 2.67 3.71 -14.71
N HIS A 53 1.34 3.78 -14.64
CA HIS A 53 0.66 4.69 -13.70
C HIS A 53 0.95 4.31 -12.26
N TYR A 54 0.89 3.03 -11.94
CA TYR A 54 1.22 2.56 -10.59
C TYR A 54 2.68 2.83 -10.24
N ASP A 55 3.61 2.56 -11.16
CA ASP A 55 5.03 2.77 -10.90
C ASP A 55 5.34 4.26 -10.66
N ALA A 56 4.69 5.15 -11.39
CA ALA A 56 4.82 6.60 -11.17
C ALA A 56 4.29 7.00 -9.78
N TYR A 57 3.17 6.43 -9.38
CA TYR A 57 2.61 6.63 -8.04
C TYR A 57 3.57 6.14 -6.95
N LEU A 58 4.07 4.92 -7.08
CA LEU A 58 4.99 4.33 -6.11
C LEU A 58 6.26 5.17 -5.98
N GLN A 59 6.81 5.62 -7.09
CA GLN A 59 7.99 6.48 -7.08
C GLN A 59 7.71 7.79 -6.35
N TRP A 60 6.54 8.38 -6.57
CA TRP A 60 6.13 9.59 -5.84
C TRP A 60 6.07 9.34 -4.33
N ARG A 61 5.51 8.20 -3.89
CA ARG A 61 5.48 7.85 -2.47
C ARG A 61 6.88 7.71 -1.89
N ILE A 62 7.78 7.04 -2.63
CA ILE A 62 9.17 6.86 -2.19
C ILE A 62 9.87 8.22 -2.09
N ASP A 63 9.72 9.06 -3.10
CA ASP A 63 10.35 10.38 -3.14
C ASP A 63 9.80 11.31 -2.06
N THR A 64 8.58 11.12 -1.63
CA THR A 64 7.95 11.95 -0.60
C THR A 64 8.02 11.33 0.81
N GLY A 65 8.80 10.27 0.99
CA GLY A 65 9.19 9.80 2.32
C GLY A 65 8.36 8.66 2.91
N ILE A 66 7.67 7.85 2.10
CA ILE A 66 6.83 6.75 2.62
C ILE A 66 7.66 5.73 3.41
N LYS A 67 8.88 5.43 2.97
CA LYS A 67 9.73 4.45 3.64
C LYS A 67 10.12 4.92 5.04
N GLU A 68 10.48 6.18 5.16
CA GLU A 68 10.88 6.80 6.43
C GLU A 68 9.66 6.96 7.36
N ALA A 69 8.55 7.40 6.82
CA ALA A 69 7.33 7.63 7.60
C ALA A 69 6.75 6.34 8.19
N THR A 70 6.95 5.20 7.53
CA THR A 70 6.40 3.91 7.95
C THR A 70 7.43 2.99 8.60
N ALA A 71 8.67 3.40 8.74
CA ALA A 71 9.77 2.55 9.22
C ALA A 71 9.48 1.89 10.57
N SER A 72 8.86 2.60 11.51
CA SER A 72 8.52 2.07 12.82
C SER A 72 7.21 1.27 12.87
N LEU A 73 6.43 1.30 11.80
CA LEU A 73 5.11 0.66 11.73
C LEU A 73 5.13 -0.67 10.98
N ILE A 74 6.12 -0.87 10.12
CA ILE A 74 6.23 -2.05 9.27
C ILE A 74 7.29 -2.98 9.84
N ALA A 75 6.95 -4.25 9.98
CA ALA A 75 7.86 -5.27 10.50
C ALA A 75 9.09 -5.41 9.58
N GLY A 76 10.26 -5.10 10.10
CA GLY A 76 11.50 -5.12 9.33
C GLY A 76 11.68 -3.94 8.38
N GLY A 77 10.81 -2.92 8.45
CA GLY A 77 10.83 -1.77 7.56
C GLY A 77 10.22 -2.06 6.20
N TRP A 78 10.17 -1.04 5.35
CA TRP A 78 9.53 -1.12 4.03
C TRP A 78 10.09 -2.28 3.18
N ASP A 79 11.41 -2.39 3.07
CA ASP A 79 12.02 -3.36 2.16
C ASP A 79 11.79 -4.83 2.58
N ASN A 80 11.53 -5.08 3.86
CA ASN A 80 11.31 -6.43 4.38
C ASN A 80 9.85 -6.74 4.68
N GLY A 81 9.04 -5.73 4.98
CA GLY A 81 7.66 -5.91 5.44
C GLY A 81 6.61 -5.59 4.40
N VAL A 82 6.97 -5.01 3.26
CA VAL A 82 6.05 -4.73 2.16
C VAL A 82 6.35 -5.64 0.99
N THR A 83 5.33 -6.37 0.54
CA THR A 83 5.40 -7.18 -0.66
C THR A 83 4.47 -6.60 -1.70
N ILE A 84 4.97 -6.33 -2.90
CA ILE A 84 4.19 -5.77 -4.00
C ILE A 84 4.16 -6.79 -5.12
N GLN A 85 2.95 -7.15 -5.55
CA GLN A 85 2.74 -8.02 -6.71
C GLN A 85 1.98 -7.22 -7.76
N ARG A 86 2.52 -7.17 -8.96
CA ARG A 86 1.85 -6.57 -10.11
C ARG A 86 1.13 -7.69 -10.86
N LEU A 87 -0.19 -7.59 -10.87
CA LEU A 87 -1.04 -8.50 -11.62
C LEU A 87 -1.11 -8.01 -13.07
N GLY A 88 -1.31 -8.92 -13.99
CA GLY A 88 -1.54 -8.57 -15.38
C GLY A 88 -2.94 -8.03 -15.65
N ALA A 89 -3.36 -8.05 -16.89
CA ALA A 89 -4.68 -7.60 -17.26
C ALA A 89 -5.76 -8.52 -16.68
N LYS A 90 -6.83 -7.92 -16.18
CA LYS A 90 -8.02 -8.67 -15.76
C LYS A 90 -8.68 -9.29 -16.98
N LEU A 91 -8.91 -10.57 -16.94
CA LEU A 91 -9.61 -11.27 -18.01
C LEU A 91 -11.12 -11.18 -17.80
N ASP A 92 -11.86 -11.09 -18.90
CA ASP A 92 -13.33 -11.11 -18.89
C ASP A 92 -13.82 -12.56 -18.98
N ILE A 93 -13.71 -13.24 -17.87
CA ILE A 93 -14.15 -14.66 -17.77
C ILE A 93 -14.96 -14.88 -16.50
#